data_ae35a5ea8a5b4e81bdc762f2dbbc1925
#
_entry.id   ae35a5ea8a5b4e81bdc762f2dbbc1925
#
_cell.length_a   1.000
_cell.length_b   1.000
_cell.length_c   1.000
_cell.angle_alpha   90.00
_cell.angle_beta   90.00
_cell.angle_gamma   90.00
#
_symmetry.space_group_name_H-M   'P 1'
#
loop_
_entity.id
_entity.type
_entity.pdbx_description
1 polymer ?
#
loop_
_entity_poly.entity_id
_entity_poly.type
_entity_poly.pdbx_seq_one_letter_code
_entity_poly.pdbx_strand_id
1 'polypeptide(L)'
;MSHKLSSIPQVALLFETNEQAHRDILHGVLQYVRIHGPWSLHVAEGRAGEQRLLTLGAWGGSGIIGVIQNRVYAEAVMAADVPAVLIDPVDESQLPHGLLASHSVLASDQRAIGELAAEYFLERGFTSFAFVGEIHAINWSRERGAAFAARIERAGFACGMYGALSVREKRDWVAERQRLSEWLQKLPRPVAVFAAMDARGRQVLDACLTVGLDVPNDVAVLAVDNDELICDSTTPPLSSIELDTGHMGFEAARLLDEAMRHRNKAKRVTRTFPPIKVVTRRSTEAVNIADPLVARALEFIWLNAHTPIGVPDVVAHVKVSRRLLELRFRKAQVGTIQDELQRTRLKRVKAMLAETNLSVTAIAKACGFTSKCYLGKVFREAFGTTMTRYRAERG
;
A
#
# COMPACT_ATOMS: atom_id res chain seq x y z
N MET A 1 21.44 49.10 -11.86
CA MET A 1 21.70 47.77 -11.31
C MET A 1 20.64 46.83 -11.86
N SER A 2 20.95 46.07 -12.88
CA SER A 2 20.03 45.09 -13.50
C SER A 2 19.91 43.89 -12.60
N HIS A 3 18.77 43.72 -11.92
CA HIS A 3 18.44 42.45 -11.32
C HIS A 3 18.38 41.39 -12.43
N LYS A 4 19.41 40.55 -12.54
CA LYS A 4 19.29 39.28 -13.26
C LYS A 4 18.10 38.53 -12.63
N LEU A 5 16.97 38.45 -13.32
CA LEU A 5 15.93 37.50 -13.02
C LEU A 5 16.62 36.12 -13.01
N SER A 6 16.82 35.55 -11.82
CA SER A 6 17.30 34.15 -11.73
C SER A 6 16.29 33.32 -12.48
N SER A 7 16.74 32.62 -13.52
CA SER A 7 15.87 31.71 -14.27
C SER A 7 15.26 30.68 -13.32
N ILE A 8 13.95 30.48 -13.42
CA ILE A 8 13.24 29.45 -12.63
C ILE A 8 13.94 28.12 -12.86
N PRO A 9 14.39 27.42 -11.79
CA PRO A 9 15.04 26.12 -11.92
C PRO A 9 14.14 25.13 -12.68
N GLN A 10 14.72 24.44 -13.67
CA GLN A 10 14.04 23.39 -14.43
C GLN A 10 14.45 22.04 -13.86
N VAL A 11 13.51 21.31 -13.30
CA VAL A 11 13.78 20.04 -12.62
C VAL A 11 13.07 18.88 -13.35
N ALA A 12 13.84 17.87 -13.74
CA ALA A 12 13.29 16.64 -14.30
C ALA A 12 12.92 15.64 -13.18
N LEU A 13 11.73 15.07 -13.30
CA LEU A 13 11.24 14.00 -12.44
C LEU A 13 11.19 12.71 -13.26
N LEU A 14 12.08 11.77 -12.94
CA LEU A 14 12.26 10.52 -13.70
C LEU A 14 11.53 9.38 -12.97
N PHE A 15 10.21 9.41 -12.99
CA PHE A 15 9.33 8.34 -12.52
C PHE A 15 7.94 8.48 -13.13
N GLU A 16 7.23 7.36 -13.23
CA GLU A 16 5.86 7.32 -13.75
C GLU A 16 4.86 7.58 -12.62
N THR A 17 3.74 8.25 -12.93
CA THR A 17 2.68 8.59 -11.96
C THR A 17 1.57 7.53 -11.86
N ASN A 18 1.75 6.37 -12.49
CA ASN A 18 0.82 5.25 -12.44
C ASN A 18 0.82 4.49 -11.10
N GLU A 19 1.90 4.59 -10.30
CA GLU A 19 2.04 3.96 -8.98
C GLU A 19 1.80 4.97 -7.84
N GLN A 20 1.15 4.54 -6.76
CA GLN A 20 0.87 5.41 -5.61
C GLN A 20 2.15 5.98 -5.00
N ALA A 21 3.16 5.14 -4.78
CA ALA A 21 4.44 5.57 -4.22
C ALA A 21 5.06 6.74 -5.00
N HIS A 22 4.98 6.69 -6.33
CA HIS A 22 5.49 7.77 -7.18
C HIS A 22 4.62 9.03 -7.14
N ARG A 23 3.29 8.89 -7.03
CA ARG A 23 2.39 10.04 -6.83
C ARG A 23 2.66 10.72 -5.50
N ASP A 24 2.92 9.96 -4.44
CA ASP A 24 3.24 10.51 -3.12
C ASP A 24 4.60 11.23 -3.13
N ILE A 25 5.61 10.69 -3.82
CA ILE A 25 6.89 11.37 -4.06
C ILE A 25 6.64 12.71 -4.74
N LEU A 26 5.83 12.74 -5.82
CA LEU A 26 5.48 13.98 -6.52
C LEU A 26 4.77 14.97 -5.59
N HIS A 27 3.83 14.51 -4.77
CA HIS A 27 3.17 15.36 -3.78
C HIS A 27 4.16 15.97 -2.79
N GLY A 28 5.12 15.20 -2.29
CA GLY A 28 6.17 15.71 -1.42
C GLY A 28 7.05 16.77 -2.10
N VAL A 29 7.46 16.54 -3.35
CA VAL A 29 8.19 17.53 -4.16
C VAL A 29 7.37 18.81 -4.32
N LEU A 30 6.09 18.68 -4.68
CA LEU A 30 5.19 19.84 -4.84
C LEU A 30 5.00 20.63 -3.53
N GLN A 31 4.93 19.95 -2.38
CA GLN A 31 4.89 20.61 -1.07
C GLN A 31 6.14 21.46 -0.85
N TYR A 32 7.33 20.91 -1.11
CA TYR A 32 8.59 21.65 -0.97
C TYR A 32 8.61 22.88 -1.88
N VAL A 33 8.28 22.72 -3.17
CA VAL A 33 8.30 23.79 -4.15
C VAL A 33 7.33 24.93 -3.81
N ARG A 34 6.15 24.63 -3.26
CA ARG A 34 5.18 25.64 -2.79
C ARG A 34 5.72 26.50 -1.65
N ILE A 35 6.58 25.96 -0.80
CA ILE A 35 7.12 26.65 0.37
C ILE A 35 8.39 27.41 0.04
N HIS A 36 9.28 26.86 -0.81
CA HIS A 36 10.65 27.34 -0.96
C HIS A 36 10.96 28.06 -2.28
N GLY A 37 10.04 28.05 -3.22
CA GLY A 37 10.19 28.82 -4.47
C GLY A 37 9.73 28.06 -5.71
N PRO A 38 9.53 28.78 -6.82
CA PRO A 38 9.02 28.16 -8.02
C PRO A 38 10.10 27.31 -8.73
N TRP A 39 9.73 26.10 -9.12
CA TRP A 39 10.44 25.26 -10.08
C TRP A 39 9.54 24.99 -11.29
N SER A 40 10.15 24.84 -12.47
CA SER A 40 9.49 24.25 -13.63
C SER A 40 9.73 22.74 -13.59
N LEU A 41 8.67 21.95 -13.33
CA LEU A 41 8.77 20.51 -13.21
C LEU A 41 8.47 19.82 -14.55
N HIS A 42 9.33 18.90 -14.94
CA HIS A 42 9.20 18.11 -16.15
C HIS A 42 9.08 16.63 -15.75
N VAL A 43 7.86 16.10 -15.74
CA VAL A 43 7.61 14.69 -15.42
C VAL A 43 7.83 13.85 -16.68
N ALA A 44 8.69 12.82 -16.56
CA ALA A 44 8.95 11.88 -17.65
C ALA A 44 7.92 10.74 -17.54
N GLU A 45 6.91 10.72 -18.41
CA GLU A 45 5.85 9.73 -18.41
C GLU A 45 5.87 8.83 -19.64
N GLY A 46 5.71 7.51 -19.42
CA GLY A 46 5.55 6.49 -20.44
C GLY A 46 6.67 6.42 -21.48
N ARG A 47 6.38 5.85 -22.66
CA ARG A 47 7.36 5.72 -23.76
C ARG A 47 7.96 7.05 -24.22
N ALA A 48 7.20 8.15 -24.12
CA ALA A 48 7.71 9.49 -24.40
C ALA A 48 8.76 9.93 -23.36
N GLY A 49 8.65 9.45 -22.11
CA GLY A 49 9.63 9.64 -21.05
C GLY A 49 10.95 8.93 -21.36
N GLU A 50 10.91 7.67 -21.80
CA GLU A 50 12.12 6.92 -22.22
C GLU A 50 12.86 7.60 -23.37
N GLN A 51 12.15 8.14 -24.37
CA GLN A 51 12.78 8.91 -25.46
C GLN A 51 13.38 10.23 -24.95
N ARG A 52 12.76 10.89 -23.97
CA ARG A 52 13.29 12.11 -23.35
C ARG A 52 14.53 11.82 -22.50
N LEU A 53 14.62 10.63 -21.87
CA LEU A 53 15.84 10.20 -21.15
C LEU A 53 17.07 10.24 -22.07
N LEU A 54 16.95 9.81 -23.31
CA LEU A 54 18.05 9.83 -24.29
C LEU A 54 18.55 11.25 -24.64
N THR A 55 17.73 12.27 -24.40
CA THR A 55 18.05 13.68 -24.67
C THR A 55 18.37 14.48 -23.41
N LEU A 56 18.38 13.84 -22.22
CA LEU A 56 18.59 14.51 -20.95
C LEU A 56 19.95 15.22 -20.89
N GLY A 57 21.00 14.65 -21.47
CA GLY A 57 22.31 15.27 -21.57
C GLY A 57 22.34 16.60 -22.35
N ALA A 58 21.39 16.81 -23.28
CA ALA A 58 21.24 18.04 -24.06
C ALA A 58 20.15 18.98 -23.50
N TRP A 59 19.43 18.58 -22.47
CA TRP A 59 18.26 19.30 -21.95
C TRP A 59 18.58 20.63 -21.28
N GLY A 60 19.79 20.76 -20.68
CA GLY A 60 20.20 22.01 -20.05
C GLY A 60 19.43 22.38 -18.77
N GLY A 61 18.81 21.42 -18.10
CA GLY A 61 18.06 21.62 -16.87
C GLY A 61 18.93 21.94 -15.66
N SER A 62 18.28 22.19 -14.52
CA SER A 62 18.92 22.61 -13.26
C SER A 62 19.20 21.42 -12.34
N GLY A 63 18.37 20.36 -12.39
CA GLY A 63 18.50 19.22 -11.50
C GLY A 63 17.51 18.08 -11.80
N ILE A 64 17.75 16.92 -11.19
CA ILE A 64 16.98 15.70 -11.41
C ILE A 64 16.57 15.08 -10.09
N ILE A 65 15.32 14.62 -9.97
CA ILE A 65 14.88 13.63 -8.96
C ILE A 65 14.42 12.40 -9.73
N GLY A 66 15.04 11.24 -9.46
CA GLY A 66 14.76 10.04 -10.25
C GLY A 66 14.65 8.76 -9.43
N VAL A 67 13.60 7.97 -9.71
CA VAL A 67 13.52 6.56 -9.31
C VAL A 67 14.35 5.76 -10.32
N ILE A 68 15.45 5.17 -9.87
CA ILE A 68 16.42 4.52 -10.76
C ILE A 68 16.08 3.04 -10.94
N GLN A 69 15.19 2.77 -11.87
CA GLN A 69 14.63 1.44 -12.11
C GLN A 69 15.55 0.50 -12.90
N ASN A 70 16.51 1.06 -13.65
CA ASN A 70 17.43 0.29 -14.46
C ASN A 70 18.66 1.13 -14.90
N ARG A 71 19.58 0.48 -15.61
CA ARG A 71 20.82 1.09 -16.08
C ARG A 71 20.59 2.25 -17.05
N VAL A 72 19.54 2.23 -17.89
CA VAL A 72 19.25 3.31 -18.85
C VAL A 72 18.95 4.62 -18.12
N TYR A 73 18.14 4.57 -17.04
CA TYR A 73 17.87 5.73 -16.20
C TYR A 73 19.15 6.26 -15.52
N ALA A 74 19.99 5.35 -15.04
CA ALA A 74 21.25 5.70 -14.41
C ALA A 74 22.23 6.40 -15.38
N GLU A 75 22.38 5.87 -16.60
CA GLU A 75 23.21 6.45 -17.65
C GLU A 75 22.71 7.83 -18.09
N ALA A 76 21.36 7.99 -18.19
CA ALA A 76 20.75 9.27 -18.53
C ALA A 76 21.02 10.35 -17.46
N VAL A 77 20.95 9.99 -16.16
CA VAL A 77 21.29 10.89 -15.06
C VAL A 77 22.75 11.32 -15.14
N MET A 78 23.68 10.38 -15.38
CA MET A 78 25.10 10.71 -15.52
C MET A 78 25.38 11.60 -16.71
N ALA A 79 24.73 11.35 -17.84
CA ALA A 79 24.91 12.13 -19.08
C ALA A 79 24.41 13.58 -18.95
N ALA A 80 23.48 13.84 -18.04
CA ALA A 80 22.91 15.17 -17.83
C ALA A 80 23.88 16.15 -17.13
N ASP A 81 24.88 15.67 -16.40
CA ASP A 81 25.87 16.47 -15.65
C ASP A 81 25.26 17.60 -14.81
N VAL A 82 24.12 17.32 -14.19
CA VAL A 82 23.42 18.23 -13.25
C VAL A 82 23.26 17.57 -11.88
N PRO A 83 23.05 18.35 -10.81
CA PRO A 83 22.71 17.79 -9.52
C PRO A 83 21.53 16.82 -9.59
N ALA A 84 21.65 15.66 -8.95
CA ALA A 84 20.57 14.70 -8.89
C ALA A 84 20.39 14.10 -7.49
N VAL A 85 19.14 13.70 -7.20
CA VAL A 85 18.77 12.86 -6.05
C VAL A 85 18.16 11.58 -6.58
N LEU A 86 18.73 10.45 -6.17
CA LEU A 86 18.34 9.12 -6.61
C LEU A 86 17.38 8.51 -5.59
N ILE A 87 16.28 7.94 -6.07
CA ILE A 87 15.28 7.28 -5.24
C ILE A 87 15.23 5.80 -5.61
N ASP A 88 15.20 4.93 -4.61
CA ASP A 88 15.10 3.47 -4.71
C ASP A 88 15.92 2.88 -5.87
N PRO A 89 17.25 3.16 -5.94
CA PRO A 89 18.07 2.68 -7.05
C PRO A 89 18.15 1.16 -7.07
N VAL A 90 18.23 0.59 -8.27
CA VAL A 90 18.52 -0.84 -8.44
C VAL A 90 19.89 -1.21 -7.87
N ASP A 91 20.22 -2.50 -7.80
CA ASP A 91 21.52 -3.00 -7.32
C ASP A 91 22.70 -2.24 -7.91
N GLU A 92 23.67 -1.90 -7.06
CA GLU A 92 24.90 -1.19 -7.47
C GLU A 92 25.63 -1.92 -8.61
N SER A 93 25.55 -3.24 -8.65
CA SER A 93 26.12 -4.06 -9.74
C SER A 93 25.51 -3.79 -11.12
N GLN A 94 24.30 -3.20 -11.17
CA GLN A 94 23.59 -2.83 -12.41
C GLN A 94 23.79 -1.35 -12.77
N LEU A 95 24.46 -0.58 -11.90
CA LEU A 95 24.63 0.86 -12.07
C LEU A 95 26.01 1.21 -12.64
N PRO A 96 26.14 2.35 -13.33
CA PRO A 96 27.43 2.89 -13.69
C PRO A 96 28.28 3.13 -12.43
N HIS A 97 29.57 2.82 -12.53
CA HIS A 97 30.50 3.01 -11.44
C HIS A 97 30.52 4.46 -10.93
N GLY A 98 30.45 4.62 -9.61
CA GLY A 98 30.47 5.93 -8.97
C GLY A 98 29.16 6.71 -8.95
N LEU A 99 28.07 6.22 -9.54
CA LEU A 99 26.78 6.93 -9.56
C LEU A 99 26.27 7.18 -8.13
N LEU A 100 26.20 6.14 -7.28
CA LEU A 100 25.72 6.28 -5.91
C LEU A 100 26.64 7.15 -5.05
N ALA A 101 27.97 7.05 -5.27
CA ALA A 101 28.95 7.90 -4.59
C ALA A 101 28.88 9.37 -5.01
N SER A 102 28.31 9.67 -6.17
CA SER A 102 28.24 11.01 -6.74
C SER A 102 26.98 11.77 -6.40
N HIS A 103 25.92 11.11 -5.89
CA HIS A 103 24.62 11.68 -5.67
C HIS A 103 24.07 11.35 -4.29
N SER A 104 23.09 12.15 -3.81
CA SER A 104 22.28 11.76 -2.64
C SER A 104 21.33 10.63 -3.02
N VAL A 105 21.17 9.66 -2.10
CA VAL A 105 20.35 8.47 -2.28
C VAL A 105 19.30 8.38 -1.18
N LEU A 106 18.05 8.30 -1.55
CA LEU A 106 16.93 8.05 -0.66
C LEU A 106 16.29 6.71 -1.05
N ALA A 107 15.96 5.87 -0.07
CA ALA A 107 15.40 4.57 -0.33
C ALA A 107 14.37 4.18 0.72
N SER A 108 13.38 3.38 0.34
CA SER A 108 12.49 2.70 1.28
C SER A 108 13.26 1.62 2.05
N ASP A 109 12.99 1.48 3.34
CA ASP A 109 13.60 0.43 4.16
C ASP A 109 12.91 -0.92 3.88
N GLN A 110 13.39 -1.61 2.86
CA GLN A 110 12.81 -2.88 2.42
C GLN A 110 12.85 -3.96 3.50
N ARG A 111 13.89 -3.91 4.35
CA ARG A 111 14.02 -4.83 5.48
C ARG A 111 12.93 -4.55 6.52
N ALA A 112 12.76 -3.30 6.94
CA ALA A 112 11.73 -2.93 7.89
C ALA A 112 10.30 -3.25 7.37
N ILE A 113 10.07 -3.09 6.05
CA ILE A 113 8.80 -3.46 5.42
C ILE A 113 8.54 -4.96 5.55
N GLY A 114 9.53 -5.80 5.20
CA GLY A 114 9.39 -7.26 5.32
C GLY A 114 9.22 -7.73 6.77
N GLU A 115 9.96 -7.14 7.71
CA GLU A 115 9.85 -7.45 9.14
C GLU A 115 8.47 -7.03 9.69
N LEU A 116 7.96 -5.85 9.32
CA LEU A 116 6.62 -5.38 9.71
C LEU A 116 5.51 -6.32 9.21
N ALA A 117 5.60 -6.80 7.96
CA ALA A 117 4.65 -7.76 7.41
C ALA A 117 4.65 -9.08 8.17
N ALA A 118 5.84 -9.57 8.54
CA ALA A 118 5.98 -10.80 9.31
C ALA A 118 5.42 -10.67 10.72
N GLU A 119 5.74 -9.57 11.44
CA GLU A 119 5.18 -9.28 12.76
C GLU A 119 3.66 -9.20 12.72
N TYR A 120 3.12 -8.48 11.73
CA TYR A 120 1.68 -8.34 11.55
C TYR A 120 0.94 -9.68 11.48
N PHE A 121 1.50 -10.66 10.77
CA PHE A 121 0.89 -11.99 10.66
C PHE A 121 1.17 -12.87 11.88
N LEU A 122 2.37 -12.80 12.46
CA LEU A 122 2.72 -13.55 13.69
C LEU A 122 1.83 -13.14 14.86
N GLU A 123 1.58 -11.84 15.05
CA GLU A 123 0.68 -11.32 16.08
C GLU A 123 -0.77 -11.81 15.91
N ARG A 124 -1.16 -12.16 14.69
CA ARG A 124 -2.48 -12.73 14.37
C ARG A 124 -2.53 -14.26 14.48
N GLY A 125 -1.43 -14.89 14.90
CA GLY A 125 -1.37 -16.32 15.17
C GLY A 125 -1.31 -17.21 13.94
N PHE A 126 -0.92 -16.67 12.78
CA PHE A 126 -0.66 -17.50 11.60
C PHE A 126 0.56 -18.40 11.82
N THR A 127 0.51 -19.61 11.27
CA THR A 127 1.58 -20.62 11.35
C THR A 127 2.06 -21.10 9.98
N SER A 128 1.41 -20.67 8.90
CA SER A 128 1.81 -20.93 7.52
C SER A 128 1.98 -19.59 6.80
N PHE A 129 3.10 -19.41 6.10
CA PHE A 129 3.51 -18.15 5.52
C PHE A 129 4.03 -18.33 4.11
N ALA A 130 3.75 -17.33 3.28
CA ALA A 130 4.23 -17.32 1.91
C ALA A 130 4.52 -15.89 1.43
N PHE A 131 5.47 -15.74 0.52
CA PHE A 131 5.79 -14.49 -0.14
C PHE A 131 5.57 -14.61 -1.65
N VAL A 132 4.92 -13.60 -2.23
CA VAL A 132 4.71 -13.48 -3.67
C VAL A 132 5.42 -12.21 -4.16
N GLY A 133 6.62 -12.42 -4.72
CA GLY A 133 7.48 -11.35 -5.22
C GLY A 133 7.01 -10.75 -6.54
N GLU A 134 7.68 -9.65 -6.94
CA GLU A 134 7.48 -9.03 -8.25
C GLU A 134 7.97 -9.97 -9.37
N ILE A 135 7.26 -9.97 -10.49
CA ILE A 135 7.53 -10.85 -11.63
C ILE A 135 8.92 -10.60 -12.22
N HIS A 136 9.41 -9.37 -12.16
CA HIS A 136 10.67 -8.94 -12.78
C HIS A 136 11.93 -9.15 -11.94
N ALA A 137 11.86 -9.87 -10.82
CA ALA A 137 13.01 -10.12 -9.93
C ALA A 137 13.79 -8.83 -9.56
N ILE A 138 13.06 -7.76 -9.25
CA ILE A 138 13.60 -6.46 -8.88
C ILE A 138 14.19 -6.53 -7.48
N ASN A 139 15.28 -5.80 -7.24
CA ASN A 139 16.04 -5.87 -5.99
C ASN A 139 15.20 -5.60 -4.74
N TRP A 140 14.44 -4.51 -4.73
CA TRP A 140 13.60 -4.16 -3.59
C TRP A 140 12.60 -5.27 -3.22
N SER A 141 12.05 -5.98 -4.21
CA SER A 141 11.14 -7.11 -3.97
C SER A 141 11.87 -8.31 -3.35
N ARG A 142 13.10 -8.60 -3.79
CA ARG A 142 13.92 -9.67 -3.21
C ARG A 142 14.32 -9.39 -1.77
N GLU A 143 14.78 -8.17 -1.47
CA GLU A 143 15.15 -7.74 -0.12
C GLU A 143 13.96 -7.79 0.83
N ARG A 144 12.80 -7.30 0.39
CA ARG A 144 11.54 -7.34 1.13
C ARG A 144 11.11 -8.77 1.47
N GLY A 145 11.14 -9.66 0.46
CA GLY A 145 10.81 -11.07 0.64
C GLY A 145 11.81 -11.81 1.52
N ALA A 146 13.11 -11.53 1.36
CA ALA A 146 14.17 -12.13 2.19
C ALA A 146 14.04 -11.71 3.66
N ALA A 147 13.75 -10.45 3.94
CA ALA A 147 13.54 -9.95 5.29
C ALA A 147 12.28 -10.56 5.95
N PHE A 148 11.18 -10.68 5.20
CA PHE A 148 9.97 -11.38 5.63
C PHE A 148 10.27 -12.83 5.99
N ALA A 149 10.87 -13.59 5.06
CA ALA A 149 11.19 -15.00 5.27
C ALA A 149 12.13 -15.21 6.48
N ALA A 150 13.19 -14.40 6.58
CA ALA A 150 14.13 -14.48 7.69
C ALA A 150 13.49 -14.19 9.06
N ARG A 151 12.49 -13.27 9.10
CA ARG A 151 11.76 -13.00 10.34
C ARG A 151 10.83 -14.15 10.71
N ILE A 152 10.16 -14.78 9.73
CA ILE A 152 9.31 -15.96 9.91
C ILE A 152 10.15 -17.17 10.36
N GLU A 153 11.31 -17.39 9.76
CA GLU A 153 12.23 -18.47 10.14
C GLU A 153 12.75 -18.30 11.57
N ARG A 154 13.06 -17.07 11.99
CA ARG A 154 13.41 -16.76 13.40
C ARG A 154 12.30 -17.05 14.39
N ALA A 155 11.03 -17.06 13.94
CA ALA A 155 9.90 -17.48 14.76
C ALA A 155 9.64 -19.00 14.73
N GLY A 156 10.47 -19.78 14.02
CA GLY A 156 10.39 -21.25 13.95
C GLY A 156 9.47 -21.77 12.86
N PHE A 157 9.07 -20.95 11.90
CA PHE A 157 8.19 -21.35 10.79
C PHE A 157 8.91 -21.32 9.44
N ALA A 158 8.41 -22.12 8.49
CA ALA A 158 8.85 -22.06 7.10
C ALA A 158 8.08 -20.98 6.31
N CYS A 159 8.74 -20.39 5.31
CA CYS A 159 8.11 -19.44 4.38
C CYS A 159 8.16 -19.98 2.96
N GLY A 160 6.99 -20.15 2.33
CA GLY A 160 6.88 -20.50 0.92
C GLY A 160 7.25 -19.29 0.05
N MET A 161 8.15 -19.46 -0.92
CA MET A 161 8.54 -18.40 -1.85
C MET A 161 7.99 -18.70 -3.24
N TYR A 162 7.15 -17.80 -3.77
CA TYR A 162 6.72 -17.91 -5.15
C TYR A 162 7.85 -17.45 -6.08
N GLY A 163 8.33 -18.38 -6.91
CA GLY A 163 9.54 -18.17 -7.73
C GLY A 163 9.39 -17.10 -8.79
N ALA A 164 10.51 -16.43 -9.09
CA ALA A 164 10.59 -15.50 -10.21
C ALA A 164 10.37 -16.21 -11.55
N LEU A 165 9.68 -15.54 -12.45
CA LEU A 165 9.37 -16.06 -13.79
C LEU A 165 10.53 -15.88 -14.76
N SER A 166 10.66 -16.79 -15.72
CA SER A 166 11.53 -16.60 -16.88
C SER A 166 11.04 -15.44 -17.76
N VAL A 167 11.93 -14.87 -18.58
CA VAL A 167 11.58 -13.75 -19.50
C VAL A 167 10.42 -14.10 -20.44
N ARG A 168 10.33 -15.36 -20.87
CA ARG A 168 9.25 -15.84 -21.76
C ARG A 168 7.91 -15.91 -21.04
N GLU A 169 7.91 -16.33 -19.80
CA GLU A 169 6.71 -16.49 -18.96
C GLU A 169 6.11 -15.15 -18.51
N LYS A 170 6.91 -14.10 -18.42
CA LYS A 170 6.49 -12.75 -18.03
C LYS A 170 5.49 -12.09 -18.98
N ARG A 171 5.39 -12.55 -20.22
CA ARG A 171 4.51 -11.98 -21.26
C ARG A 171 3.12 -12.58 -21.28
N ASP A 172 2.92 -13.72 -20.62
CA ASP A 172 1.65 -14.43 -20.59
C ASP A 172 1.01 -14.32 -19.18
N TRP A 173 0.22 -13.29 -18.99
CA TRP A 173 -0.49 -13.04 -17.74
C TRP A 173 -1.53 -14.13 -17.41
N VAL A 174 -2.07 -14.85 -18.42
CA VAL A 174 -3.02 -15.93 -18.21
C VAL A 174 -2.30 -17.14 -17.63
N ALA A 175 -1.18 -17.52 -18.23
CA ALA A 175 -0.35 -18.61 -17.72
C ALA A 175 0.22 -18.30 -16.34
N GLU A 176 0.61 -17.04 -16.06
CA GLU A 176 1.06 -16.62 -14.75
C GLU A 176 -0.04 -16.76 -13.69
N ARG A 177 -1.25 -16.29 -13.98
CA ARG A 177 -2.39 -16.42 -13.06
C ARG A 177 -2.69 -17.87 -12.76
N GLN A 178 -2.68 -18.74 -13.77
CA GLN A 178 -2.90 -20.18 -13.58
C GLN A 178 -1.85 -20.81 -12.67
N ARG A 179 -0.57 -20.52 -12.89
CA ARG A 179 0.53 -21.04 -12.05
C ARG A 179 0.45 -20.53 -10.62
N LEU A 180 0.13 -19.25 -10.44
CA LEU A 180 -0.05 -18.66 -9.11
C LEU A 180 -1.21 -19.35 -8.39
N SER A 181 -2.34 -19.59 -9.09
CA SER A 181 -3.49 -20.30 -8.55
C SER A 181 -3.15 -21.73 -8.11
N GLU A 182 -2.45 -22.49 -8.98
CA GLU A 182 -2.01 -23.87 -8.68
C GLU A 182 -1.01 -23.91 -7.50
N TRP A 183 -0.14 -22.90 -7.39
CA TRP A 183 0.79 -22.82 -6.28
C TRP A 183 0.08 -22.50 -4.96
N LEU A 184 -0.86 -21.55 -4.95
CA LEU A 184 -1.67 -21.19 -3.78
C LEU A 184 -2.49 -22.38 -3.28
N GLN A 185 -3.02 -23.22 -4.17
CA GLN A 185 -3.76 -24.43 -3.79
C GLN A 185 -2.93 -25.45 -3.01
N LYS A 186 -1.61 -25.48 -3.23
CA LYS A 186 -0.69 -26.44 -2.58
C LYS A 186 -0.20 -25.98 -1.20
N LEU A 187 -0.44 -24.72 -0.83
CA LEU A 187 -0.02 -24.20 0.46
C LEU A 187 -0.86 -24.76 1.62
N PRO A 188 -0.26 -25.02 2.79
CA PRO A 188 -1.01 -25.36 4.01
C PRO A 188 -1.94 -24.22 4.41
N ARG A 189 -3.13 -24.53 4.91
CA ARG A 189 -4.14 -23.53 5.27
C ARG A 189 -4.44 -23.51 6.76
N PRO A 190 -4.81 -22.36 7.33
CA PRO A 190 -4.80 -21.01 6.72
C PRO A 190 -3.36 -20.50 6.47
N VAL A 191 -3.15 -19.81 5.36
CA VAL A 191 -1.85 -19.25 5.01
C VAL A 191 -1.87 -17.72 4.97
N ALA A 192 -0.85 -17.09 5.51
CA ALA A 192 -0.59 -15.66 5.41
C ALA A 192 0.32 -15.38 4.21
N VAL A 193 -0.20 -14.70 3.19
CA VAL A 193 0.52 -14.35 1.97
C VAL A 193 0.91 -12.88 2.00
N PHE A 194 2.22 -12.62 1.96
CA PHE A 194 2.77 -11.29 1.78
C PHE A 194 3.10 -11.06 0.30
N ALA A 195 2.44 -10.10 -0.33
CA ALA A 195 2.68 -9.71 -1.73
C ALA A 195 3.58 -8.48 -1.78
N ALA A 196 4.52 -8.46 -2.72
CA ALA A 196 5.56 -7.45 -2.81
C ALA A 196 5.02 -6.01 -2.99
N MET A 197 3.87 -5.85 -3.65
CA MET A 197 3.19 -4.57 -3.87
C MET A 197 1.67 -4.79 -4.08
N ASP A 198 0.87 -3.72 -4.09
CA ASP A 198 -0.59 -3.82 -4.18
C ASP A 198 -1.07 -4.45 -5.49
N ALA A 199 -0.45 -4.12 -6.62
CA ALA A 199 -0.77 -4.76 -7.90
C ALA A 199 -0.54 -6.28 -7.84
N ARG A 200 0.50 -6.73 -7.11
CA ARG A 200 0.78 -8.15 -6.90
C ARG A 200 -0.19 -8.78 -5.92
N GLY A 201 -0.59 -8.05 -4.88
CA GLY A 201 -1.65 -8.45 -3.94
C GLY A 201 -2.98 -8.69 -4.64
N ARG A 202 -3.38 -7.79 -5.55
CA ARG A 202 -4.58 -7.98 -6.39
C ARG A 202 -4.49 -9.26 -7.22
N GLN A 203 -3.33 -9.55 -7.85
CA GLN A 203 -3.16 -10.78 -8.61
C GLN A 203 -3.29 -12.04 -7.74
N VAL A 204 -2.84 -12.00 -6.48
CA VAL A 204 -3.06 -13.09 -5.51
C VAL A 204 -4.55 -13.26 -5.21
N LEU A 205 -5.30 -12.17 -4.99
CA LEU A 205 -6.75 -12.22 -4.77
C LEU A 205 -7.49 -12.79 -5.98
N ASP A 206 -7.15 -12.34 -7.18
CA ASP A 206 -7.72 -12.86 -8.45
C ASP A 206 -7.43 -14.35 -8.64
N ALA A 207 -6.22 -14.79 -8.27
CA ALA A 207 -5.83 -16.20 -8.32
C ALA A 207 -6.63 -17.04 -7.30
N CYS A 208 -6.82 -16.53 -6.07
CA CYS A 208 -7.66 -17.18 -5.05
C CYS A 208 -9.10 -17.34 -5.54
N LEU A 209 -9.67 -16.28 -6.10
CA LEU A 209 -11.03 -16.32 -6.66
C LEU A 209 -11.18 -17.34 -7.78
N THR A 210 -10.18 -17.47 -8.66
CA THR A 210 -10.18 -18.40 -9.79
C THR A 210 -10.31 -19.86 -9.34
N VAL A 211 -9.72 -20.21 -8.18
CA VAL A 211 -9.69 -21.59 -7.67
C VAL A 211 -10.57 -21.79 -6.43
N GLY A 212 -11.42 -20.84 -6.10
CA GLY A 212 -12.39 -20.92 -5.01
C GLY A 212 -11.78 -20.93 -3.61
N LEU A 213 -10.61 -20.29 -3.43
CA LEU A 213 -10.01 -20.08 -2.12
C LEU A 213 -10.65 -18.88 -1.42
N ASP A 214 -11.05 -19.09 -0.17
CA ASP A 214 -11.65 -18.01 0.64
C ASP A 214 -10.59 -17.07 1.18
N VAL A 215 -10.79 -15.76 0.95
CA VAL A 215 -9.95 -14.70 1.52
C VAL A 215 -10.80 -13.90 2.51
N PRO A 216 -10.41 -13.84 3.77
CA PRO A 216 -9.08 -14.16 4.35
C PRO A 216 -8.96 -15.54 5.03
N ASN A 217 -9.98 -16.40 5.02
CA ASN A 217 -10.02 -17.57 5.89
C ASN A 217 -9.08 -18.71 5.45
N ASP A 218 -8.97 -18.98 4.13
CA ASP A 218 -7.98 -19.91 3.58
C ASP A 218 -6.64 -19.20 3.36
N VAL A 219 -6.69 -17.97 2.80
CA VAL A 219 -5.54 -17.17 2.40
C VAL A 219 -5.71 -15.72 2.86
N ALA A 220 -4.95 -15.29 3.84
CA ALA A 220 -4.88 -13.88 4.22
C ALA A 220 -3.83 -13.16 3.37
N VAL A 221 -4.16 -12.00 2.78
CA VAL A 221 -3.28 -11.29 1.84
C VAL A 221 -2.96 -9.89 2.34
N LEU A 222 -1.67 -9.60 2.52
CA LEU A 222 -1.12 -8.28 2.83
C LEU A 222 -0.20 -7.84 1.68
N ALA A 223 -0.31 -6.58 1.28
CA ALA A 223 0.55 -6.01 0.24
C ALA A 223 1.27 -4.74 0.72
N VAL A 224 1.81 -3.94 -0.19
CA VAL A 224 2.58 -2.71 0.10
C VAL A 224 2.19 -1.63 -0.90
N ASP A 225 2.33 -0.37 -0.51
CA ASP A 225 2.14 0.93 -1.16
C ASP A 225 0.85 1.64 -0.74
N ASN A 226 -0.15 0.91 -0.26
CA ASN A 226 -1.48 1.44 0.12
C ASN A 226 -2.12 2.29 -0.99
N ASP A 227 -2.04 1.82 -2.26
CA ASP A 227 -2.80 2.44 -3.35
C ASP A 227 -4.31 2.20 -3.13
N GLU A 228 -5.00 3.25 -2.66
CA GLU A 228 -6.43 3.16 -2.32
C GLU A 228 -7.28 2.72 -3.51
N LEU A 229 -6.92 3.13 -4.74
CA LEU A 229 -7.65 2.73 -5.94
C LEU A 229 -7.53 1.22 -6.19
N ILE A 230 -6.35 0.64 -5.97
CA ILE A 230 -6.14 -0.80 -6.07
C ILE A 230 -6.78 -1.50 -4.88
N CYS A 231 -6.43 -1.09 -3.65
CA CYS A 231 -6.84 -1.77 -2.43
C CYS A 231 -8.36 -1.85 -2.27
N ASP A 232 -9.07 -0.77 -2.59
CA ASP A 232 -10.52 -0.68 -2.40
C ASP A 232 -11.31 -1.24 -3.59
N SER A 233 -10.68 -1.39 -4.79
CA SER A 233 -11.31 -2.03 -5.96
C SER A 233 -11.29 -3.56 -5.91
N THR A 234 -10.53 -4.17 -5.01
CA THR A 234 -10.45 -5.63 -4.87
C THR A 234 -11.60 -6.20 -4.02
N THR A 235 -11.89 -7.49 -4.22
CA THR A 235 -12.86 -8.24 -3.41
C THR A 235 -12.21 -9.49 -2.84
N PRO A 236 -11.98 -9.54 -1.49
CA PRO A 236 -12.21 -8.47 -0.51
C PRO A 236 -11.20 -7.31 -0.64
N PRO A 237 -11.48 -6.11 -0.05
CA PRO A 237 -10.54 -5.00 -0.01
C PRO A 237 -9.17 -5.39 0.57
N LEU A 238 -8.10 -4.98 -0.10
CA LEU A 238 -6.72 -5.42 0.15
C LEU A 238 -6.08 -4.62 1.30
N SER A 239 -5.59 -5.33 2.32
CA SER A 239 -4.73 -4.77 3.37
C SER A 239 -3.35 -4.45 2.80
N SER A 240 -2.78 -3.32 3.17
CA SER A 240 -1.51 -2.87 2.61
C SER A 240 -0.68 -2.10 3.61
N ILE A 241 0.64 -2.14 3.44
CA ILE A 241 1.61 -1.35 4.22
C ILE A 241 1.75 0.02 3.57
N GLU A 242 1.52 1.07 4.34
CA GLU A 242 1.70 2.47 3.93
C GLU A 242 3.18 2.86 4.08
N LEU A 243 3.74 3.45 3.02
CA LEU A 243 5.12 3.92 2.97
C LEU A 243 5.21 5.44 3.20
N ASP A 244 6.38 5.92 3.66
CA ASP A 244 6.65 7.35 3.89
C ASP A 244 7.23 8.03 2.64
N THR A 245 6.67 7.71 1.48
CA THR A 245 7.14 8.21 0.17
C THR A 245 6.85 9.69 -0.06
N GLY A 246 5.82 10.24 0.57
CA GLY A 246 5.54 11.67 0.54
C GLY A 246 6.64 12.49 1.23
N HIS A 247 7.05 12.08 2.44
CA HIS A 247 8.18 12.70 3.14
C HIS A 247 9.51 12.48 2.38
N MET A 248 9.70 11.30 1.80
CA MET A 248 10.86 11.05 0.93
C MET A 248 10.92 12.02 -0.24
N GLY A 249 9.80 12.31 -0.89
CA GLY A 249 9.69 13.28 -2.00
C GLY A 249 10.02 14.71 -1.55
N PHE A 250 9.53 15.13 -0.38
CA PHE A 250 9.86 16.42 0.21
C PHE A 250 11.36 16.55 0.49
N GLU A 251 11.96 15.52 1.08
CA GLU A 251 13.38 15.48 1.41
C GLU A 251 14.25 15.43 0.14
N ALA A 252 13.80 14.72 -0.90
CA ALA A 252 14.47 14.72 -2.20
C ALA A 252 14.53 16.12 -2.82
N ALA A 253 13.43 16.86 -2.76
CA ALA A 253 13.40 18.22 -3.25
C ALA A 253 14.31 19.16 -2.44
N ARG A 254 14.33 19.01 -1.11
CA ARG A 254 15.22 19.78 -0.22
C ARG A 254 16.70 19.53 -0.55
N LEU A 255 17.08 18.27 -0.69
CA LEU A 255 18.47 17.89 -1.02
C LEU A 255 18.87 18.37 -2.41
N LEU A 256 17.95 18.29 -3.38
CA LEU A 256 18.22 18.79 -4.72
C LEU A 256 18.39 20.31 -4.74
N ASP A 257 17.54 21.07 -4.03
CA ASP A 257 17.66 22.54 -3.93
C ASP A 257 19.01 22.95 -3.33
N GLU A 258 19.43 22.26 -2.27
CA GLU A 258 20.75 22.48 -1.66
C GLU A 258 21.89 22.17 -2.66
N ALA A 259 21.78 21.07 -3.41
CA ALA A 259 22.77 20.70 -4.43
C ALA A 259 22.81 21.67 -5.63
N MET A 260 21.67 22.20 -6.07
CA MET A 260 21.61 23.22 -7.12
C MET A 260 22.25 24.55 -6.69
N ARG A 261 22.05 24.97 -5.42
CA ARG A 261 22.63 26.20 -4.88
C ARG A 261 24.13 26.10 -4.60
N HIS A 262 24.63 24.93 -4.23
CA HIS A 262 25.98 24.71 -3.72
C HIS A 262 26.75 23.61 -4.45
N ARG A 263 26.66 23.56 -5.77
CA ARG A 263 27.09 22.49 -6.70
C ARG A 263 28.28 21.61 -6.25
N ASN A 264 29.30 22.18 -5.60
CA ASN A 264 30.52 21.46 -5.19
C ASN A 264 30.66 21.33 -3.65
N LYS A 265 29.73 21.84 -2.86
CA LYS A 265 29.80 21.88 -1.38
C LYS A 265 28.62 21.17 -0.70
N ALA A 266 27.59 20.79 -1.42
CA ALA A 266 26.44 20.08 -0.85
C ALA A 266 26.91 18.70 -0.33
N LYS A 267 26.59 18.42 0.93
CA LYS A 267 26.87 17.11 1.54
C LYS A 267 25.93 16.07 0.92
N ARG A 268 26.51 15.00 0.40
CA ARG A 268 25.73 13.85 -0.06
C ARG A 268 25.14 13.10 1.11
N VAL A 269 23.92 12.66 0.96
CA VAL A 269 23.14 11.98 2.00
C VAL A 269 22.64 10.65 1.45
N THR A 270 22.87 9.57 2.19
CA THR A 270 22.18 8.29 1.99
C THR A 270 21.23 8.10 3.17
N ARG A 271 19.93 7.93 2.89
CA ARG A 271 18.90 7.80 3.92
C ARG A 271 17.86 6.78 3.51
N THR A 272 17.42 5.96 4.46
CA THR A 272 16.29 5.03 4.32
C THR A 272 15.08 5.54 5.09
N PHE A 273 13.89 5.24 4.56
CA PHE A 273 12.59 5.61 5.11
C PHE A 273 11.85 4.35 5.54
N PRO A 274 11.55 4.20 6.83
CA PRO A 274 10.79 3.05 7.31
C PRO A 274 9.32 3.15 6.86
N PRO A 275 8.59 2.02 6.84
CA PRO A 275 7.15 2.02 6.61
C PRO A 275 6.43 2.75 7.75
N ILE A 276 5.24 3.33 7.45
CA ILE A 276 4.45 4.06 8.45
C ILE A 276 3.64 3.09 9.30
N LYS A 277 2.82 2.24 8.68
CA LYS A 277 1.89 1.32 9.36
C LYS A 277 1.29 0.31 8.39
N VAL A 278 0.62 -0.70 8.93
CA VAL A 278 -0.31 -1.54 8.15
C VAL A 278 -1.70 -0.91 8.16
N VAL A 279 -2.25 -0.66 6.97
CA VAL A 279 -3.65 -0.29 6.78
C VAL A 279 -4.45 -1.58 6.60
N THR A 280 -5.05 -2.04 7.69
CA THR A 280 -5.82 -3.28 7.71
C THR A 280 -7.15 -3.11 6.99
N ARG A 281 -7.41 -3.99 6.01
CA ARG A 281 -8.67 -4.18 5.30
C ARG A 281 -9.09 -5.65 5.40
N ARG A 282 -10.11 -6.04 4.64
CA ARG A 282 -10.72 -7.38 4.77
C ARG A 282 -9.81 -8.54 4.34
N SER A 283 -8.85 -8.33 3.48
CA SER A 283 -7.98 -9.42 2.99
C SER A 283 -7.08 -10.05 4.06
N THR A 284 -6.92 -9.41 5.24
CA THR A 284 -6.20 -9.95 6.40
C THR A 284 -7.04 -9.97 7.68
N GLU A 285 -8.26 -9.44 7.64
CA GLU A 285 -9.21 -9.59 8.75
C GLU A 285 -9.74 -11.04 8.78
N ALA A 286 -8.79 -12.00 8.70
CA ALA A 286 -9.12 -13.37 9.01
C ALA A 286 -9.71 -13.35 10.41
N VAL A 287 -10.95 -13.73 10.49
CA VAL A 287 -11.51 -14.16 11.73
C VAL A 287 -10.86 -15.52 11.97
N ASN A 288 -9.68 -15.53 12.62
CA ASN A 288 -9.13 -16.78 13.16
C ASN A 288 -10.00 -17.21 14.34
N ILE A 289 -11.32 -17.19 14.08
CA ILE A 289 -12.32 -17.73 14.97
C ILE A 289 -12.40 -19.19 14.58
N ALA A 290 -11.78 -20.03 15.41
CA ALA A 290 -11.83 -21.49 15.30
C ALA A 290 -13.28 -22.06 15.25
N ASP A 291 -14.28 -21.17 15.33
CA ASP A 291 -15.69 -21.51 15.26
C ASP A 291 -16.30 -21.12 13.89
N PRO A 292 -16.57 -22.09 13.01
CA PRO A 292 -17.10 -21.83 11.67
C PRO A 292 -18.44 -21.10 11.66
N LEU A 293 -19.26 -21.24 12.73
CA LEU A 293 -20.55 -20.55 12.82
C LEU A 293 -20.37 -19.06 13.05
N VAL A 294 -19.39 -18.70 13.89
CA VAL A 294 -19.03 -17.29 14.16
C VAL A 294 -18.40 -16.67 12.91
N ALA A 295 -17.48 -17.36 12.25
CA ALA A 295 -16.87 -16.90 11.02
C ALA A 295 -17.92 -16.57 9.94
N ARG A 296 -18.86 -17.49 9.67
CA ARG A 296 -19.97 -17.28 8.73
C ARG A 296 -20.88 -16.11 9.12
N ALA A 297 -21.16 -15.94 10.41
CA ALA A 297 -21.97 -14.83 10.89
C ALA A 297 -21.29 -13.48 10.66
N LEU A 298 -20.00 -13.39 10.94
CA LEU A 298 -19.20 -12.17 10.73
C LEU A 298 -19.08 -11.82 9.26
N GLU A 299 -18.83 -12.80 8.41
CA GLU A 299 -18.80 -12.62 6.96
C GLU A 299 -20.14 -12.06 6.44
N PHE A 300 -21.25 -12.64 6.87
CA PHE A 300 -22.57 -12.14 6.50
C PHE A 300 -22.81 -10.70 6.98
N ILE A 301 -22.40 -10.37 8.21
CA ILE A 301 -22.49 -9.01 8.76
C ILE A 301 -21.69 -8.05 7.88
N TRP A 302 -20.44 -8.36 7.58
CA TRP A 302 -19.56 -7.47 6.83
C TRP A 302 -20.02 -7.23 5.40
N LEU A 303 -20.53 -8.26 4.73
CA LEU A 303 -21.07 -8.14 3.38
C LEU A 303 -22.38 -7.30 3.34
N ASN A 304 -23.20 -7.39 4.38
CA ASN A 304 -24.58 -6.89 4.34
C ASN A 304 -24.87 -5.74 5.31
N ALA A 305 -23.90 -5.32 6.17
CA ALA A 305 -24.14 -4.27 7.16
C ALA A 305 -24.56 -2.92 6.56
N HIS A 306 -24.28 -2.68 5.27
CA HIS A 306 -24.75 -1.50 4.54
C HIS A 306 -26.25 -1.48 4.29
N THR A 307 -26.91 -2.61 4.41
CA THR A 307 -28.36 -2.76 4.34
C THR A 307 -28.97 -2.80 5.76
N PRO A 308 -30.29 -2.62 5.92
CA PRO A 308 -30.92 -2.59 7.24
C PRO A 308 -31.11 -3.99 7.86
N ILE A 309 -30.10 -4.88 7.77
CA ILE A 309 -30.13 -6.17 8.46
C ILE A 309 -30.04 -6.01 9.98
N GLY A 310 -30.56 -7.00 10.71
CA GLY A 310 -30.47 -7.10 12.17
C GLY A 310 -29.96 -8.46 12.63
N VAL A 311 -29.88 -8.65 13.94
CA VAL A 311 -29.49 -9.95 14.53
C VAL A 311 -30.33 -11.13 14.00
N PRO A 312 -31.66 -11.01 13.78
CA PRO A 312 -32.45 -12.09 13.20
C PRO A 312 -31.97 -12.56 11.82
N ASP A 313 -31.55 -11.63 10.97
CA ASP A 313 -31.08 -11.95 9.60
C ASP A 313 -29.76 -12.71 9.65
N VAL A 314 -28.85 -12.31 10.54
CA VAL A 314 -27.57 -13.02 10.78
C VAL A 314 -27.84 -14.46 11.27
N VAL A 315 -28.74 -14.61 12.23
CA VAL A 315 -29.13 -15.91 12.79
C VAL A 315 -29.75 -16.81 11.72
N ALA A 316 -30.63 -16.25 10.91
CA ALA A 316 -31.28 -16.96 9.79
C ALA A 316 -30.26 -17.42 8.74
N HIS A 317 -29.27 -16.57 8.42
CA HIS A 317 -28.20 -16.91 7.48
C HIS A 317 -27.33 -18.08 7.97
N VAL A 318 -26.95 -18.09 9.24
CA VAL A 318 -26.10 -19.15 9.83
C VAL A 318 -26.90 -20.43 10.06
N LYS A 319 -28.24 -20.36 10.11
CA LYS A 319 -29.15 -21.50 10.31
C LYS A 319 -28.96 -22.21 11.66
N VAL A 320 -28.76 -21.45 12.73
CA VAL A 320 -28.68 -21.96 14.11
C VAL A 320 -29.57 -21.13 15.03
N SER A 321 -29.78 -21.58 16.28
CA SER A 321 -30.52 -20.78 17.25
C SER A 321 -29.72 -19.54 17.66
N ARG A 322 -30.43 -18.42 17.92
CA ARG A 322 -29.79 -17.19 18.43
C ARG A 322 -28.96 -17.44 19.67
N ARG A 323 -29.50 -18.24 20.62
CA ARG A 323 -28.80 -18.57 21.87
C ARG A 323 -27.47 -19.29 21.61
N LEU A 324 -27.44 -20.23 20.68
CA LEU A 324 -26.22 -20.93 20.31
C LEU A 324 -25.20 -19.98 19.68
N LEU A 325 -25.61 -19.13 18.76
CA LEU A 325 -24.73 -18.20 18.06
C LEU A 325 -24.14 -17.16 19.04
N GLU A 326 -24.95 -16.58 19.92
CA GLU A 326 -24.49 -15.65 20.98
C GLU A 326 -23.49 -16.32 21.94
N LEU A 327 -23.72 -17.59 22.30
CA LEU A 327 -22.78 -18.34 23.14
C LEU A 327 -21.43 -18.53 22.44
N ARG A 328 -21.46 -18.86 21.13
CA ARG A 328 -20.27 -19.04 20.30
C ARG A 328 -19.51 -17.71 20.14
N PHE A 329 -20.20 -16.59 19.91
CA PHE A 329 -19.60 -15.25 19.87
C PHE A 329 -18.85 -14.89 21.15
N ARG A 330 -19.47 -15.17 22.32
CA ARG A 330 -18.82 -14.95 23.62
C ARG A 330 -17.58 -15.83 23.81
N LYS A 331 -17.68 -17.13 23.44
CA LYS A 331 -16.54 -18.06 23.52
C LYS A 331 -15.39 -17.63 22.61
N ALA A 332 -15.70 -17.07 21.45
CA ALA A 332 -14.74 -16.55 20.50
C ALA A 332 -14.22 -15.14 20.85
N GLN A 333 -14.68 -14.54 21.94
CA GLN A 333 -14.29 -13.20 22.42
C GLN A 333 -14.54 -12.05 21.42
N VAL A 334 -15.51 -12.20 20.53
CA VAL A 334 -15.83 -11.19 19.47
C VAL A 334 -16.84 -10.13 19.96
N GLY A 335 -17.38 -10.28 21.16
CA GLY A 335 -18.48 -9.45 21.66
C GLY A 335 -19.84 -10.05 21.32
N THR A 336 -20.84 -9.21 21.06
CA THR A 336 -22.18 -9.67 20.64
C THR A 336 -22.38 -9.46 19.12
N ILE A 337 -23.34 -10.17 18.54
CA ILE A 337 -23.73 -9.99 17.12
C ILE A 337 -24.15 -8.54 16.85
N GLN A 338 -24.86 -7.91 17.82
CA GLN A 338 -25.28 -6.52 17.71
C GLN A 338 -24.11 -5.53 17.73
N ASP A 339 -23.11 -5.77 18.59
CA ASP A 339 -21.92 -4.93 18.68
C ASP A 339 -21.14 -4.96 17.37
N GLU A 340 -21.04 -6.13 16.76
CA GLU A 340 -20.33 -6.29 15.48
C GLU A 340 -21.04 -5.61 14.31
N LEU A 341 -22.37 -5.74 14.22
CA LEU A 341 -23.17 -5.00 13.25
C LEU A 341 -22.97 -3.48 13.41
N GLN A 342 -23.01 -3.00 14.66
CA GLN A 342 -22.84 -1.58 14.95
C GLN A 342 -21.44 -1.09 14.63
N ARG A 343 -20.40 -1.85 15.01
CA ARG A 343 -18.99 -1.56 14.74
C ARG A 343 -18.72 -1.45 13.23
N THR A 344 -19.21 -2.42 12.47
CA THR A 344 -19.05 -2.46 11.01
C THR A 344 -19.74 -1.26 10.32
N ARG A 345 -20.96 -0.93 10.73
CA ARG A 345 -21.67 0.25 10.23
C ARG A 345 -20.99 1.57 10.58
N LEU A 346 -20.52 1.71 11.81
CA LEU A 346 -19.84 2.93 12.27
C LEU A 346 -18.49 3.15 11.55
N LYS A 347 -17.75 2.08 11.26
CA LYS A 347 -16.52 2.15 10.44
C LYS A 347 -16.83 2.76 9.06
N ARG A 348 -17.91 2.31 8.41
CA ARG A 348 -18.38 2.84 7.13
C ARG A 348 -18.89 4.29 7.21
N VAL A 349 -19.63 4.64 8.27
CA VAL A 349 -20.06 6.04 8.52
C VAL A 349 -18.87 6.96 8.62
N LYS A 350 -17.83 6.56 9.33
CA LYS A 350 -16.59 7.32 9.51
C LYS A 350 -15.88 7.59 8.19
N ALA A 351 -15.76 6.58 7.33
CA ALA A 351 -15.20 6.72 5.98
C ALA A 351 -16.03 7.69 5.14
N MET A 352 -17.34 7.48 5.04
CA MET A 352 -18.21 8.36 4.24
C MET A 352 -18.25 9.81 4.73
N LEU A 353 -18.07 10.07 6.05
CA LEU A 353 -17.97 11.43 6.58
C LEU A 353 -16.68 12.12 6.15
N ALA A 354 -15.58 11.39 6.01
CA ALA A 354 -14.28 11.90 5.60
C ALA A 354 -14.16 12.08 4.08
N GLU A 355 -14.78 11.19 3.29
CA GLU A 355 -14.55 11.06 1.85
C GLU A 355 -15.68 11.67 1.00
N THR A 356 -16.83 12.03 1.60
CA THR A 356 -17.98 12.51 0.84
C THR A 356 -18.65 13.73 1.47
N ASN A 357 -19.31 14.54 0.63
CA ASN A 357 -20.15 15.66 1.07
C ASN A 357 -21.64 15.27 1.28
N LEU A 358 -21.94 13.97 1.36
CA LEU A 358 -23.29 13.49 1.58
C LEU A 358 -23.88 13.98 2.90
N SER A 359 -25.18 14.25 2.93
CA SER A 359 -25.86 14.60 4.18
C SER A 359 -25.81 13.45 5.18
N VAL A 360 -25.81 13.75 6.48
CA VAL A 360 -25.81 12.73 7.54
C VAL A 360 -27.01 11.78 7.39
N THR A 361 -28.13 12.25 6.87
CA THR A 361 -29.29 11.41 6.58
C THR A 361 -29.03 10.42 5.44
N ALA A 362 -28.36 10.87 4.38
CA ALA A 362 -27.97 10.01 3.26
C ALA A 362 -26.94 8.96 3.72
N ILE A 363 -25.95 9.37 4.52
CA ILE A 363 -24.95 8.46 5.11
C ILE A 363 -25.61 7.42 6.00
N ALA A 364 -26.55 7.82 6.88
CA ALA A 364 -27.28 6.88 7.73
C ALA A 364 -27.96 5.79 6.89
N LYS A 365 -28.67 6.17 5.84
CA LYS A 365 -29.34 5.23 4.92
C LYS A 365 -28.34 4.32 4.20
N ALA A 366 -27.24 4.88 3.68
CA ALA A 366 -26.20 4.13 2.97
C ALA A 366 -25.40 3.17 3.86
N CYS A 367 -25.43 3.36 5.19
CA CYS A 367 -24.77 2.53 6.17
C CYS A 367 -25.73 1.62 6.95
N GLY A 368 -26.96 1.40 6.46
CA GLY A 368 -27.92 0.48 7.06
C GLY A 368 -28.55 0.94 8.37
N PHE A 369 -28.47 2.24 8.72
CA PHE A 369 -29.18 2.80 9.85
C PHE A 369 -30.59 3.24 9.45
N THR A 370 -31.58 2.83 10.24
CA THR A 370 -32.99 3.21 10.03
C THR A 370 -33.32 4.61 10.59
N SER A 371 -32.46 5.15 11.49
CA SER A 371 -32.68 6.43 12.16
C SER A 371 -31.40 7.24 12.26
N LYS A 372 -31.42 8.49 11.76
CA LYS A 372 -30.36 9.49 11.94
C LYS A 372 -30.10 9.80 13.42
N CYS A 373 -31.18 9.85 14.25
CA CYS A 373 -31.06 10.13 15.68
C CYS A 373 -30.31 9.00 16.40
N TYR A 374 -30.63 7.76 16.08
CA TYR A 374 -29.94 6.60 16.63
C TYR A 374 -28.46 6.57 16.20
N LEU A 375 -28.19 6.80 14.91
CA LEU A 375 -26.80 6.94 14.44
C LEU A 375 -26.05 8.04 15.20
N GLY A 376 -26.67 9.21 15.42
CA GLY A 376 -26.05 10.32 16.15
C GLY A 376 -25.65 9.95 17.58
N LYS A 377 -26.50 9.18 18.26
CA LYS A 377 -26.23 8.66 19.61
C LYS A 377 -25.04 7.69 19.61
N VAL A 378 -25.12 6.62 18.81
CA VAL A 378 -24.07 5.57 18.81
C VAL A 378 -22.74 6.07 18.27
N PHE A 379 -22.74 7.03 17.33
CA PHE A 379 -21.52 7.67 16.83
C PHE A 379 -20.82 8.47 17.94
N ARG A 380 -21.57 9.24 18.73
CA ARG A 380 -21.03 10.02 19.83
C ARG A 380 -20.50 9.10 20.95
N GLU A 381 -21.21 8.02 21.26
CA GLU A 381 -20.75 7.02 22.22
C GLU A 381 -19.44 6.34 21.79
N ALA A 382 -19.30 6.02 20.50
CA ALA A 382 -18.14 5.32 19.97
C ALA A 382 -16.90 6.22 19.77
N PHE A 383 -17.10 7.50 19.39
CA PHE A 383 -16.00 8.39 18.98
C PHE A 383 -15.84 9.66 19.82
N GLY A 384 -16.66 9.87 20.85
CA GLY A 384 -16.60 11.03 21.76
C GLY A 384 -16.93 12.39 21.09
N THR A 385 -17.34 12.41 19.81
CA THR A 385 -17.62 13.63 19.05
C THR A 385 -18.87 13.49 18.19
N THR A 386 -19.40 14.61 17.66
CA THR A 386 -20.53 14.59 16.73
C THR A 386 -20.05 14.37 15.29
N MET A 387 -20.89 13.78 14.44
CA MET A 387 -20.58 13.59 13.02
C MET A 387 -20.26 14.90 12.28
N THR A 388 -20.96 16.00 12.63
CA THR A 388 -20.69 17.32 12.03
C THR A 388 -19.32 17.85 12.40
N ARG A 389 -18.94 17.72 13.68
CA ARG A 389 -17.61 18.13 14.16
C ARG A 389 -16.51 17.25 13.59
N TYR A 390 -16.74 15.94 13.55
CA TYR A 390 -15.81 14.98 12.95
C TYR A 390 -15.51 15.32 11.48
N ARG A 391 -16.52 15.69 10.69
CA ARG A 391 -16.34 16.12 9.30
C ARG A 391 -15.54 17.42 9.20
N ALA A 392 -15.85 18.42 10.04
CA ALA A 392 -15.16 19.71 10.02
C ALA A 392 -13.67 19.64 10.42
N GLU A 393 -13.28 18.64 11.20
CA GLU A 393 -11.88 18.45 11.63
C GLU A 393 -11.03 17.71 10.56
N ARG A 394 -11.63 17.19 9.48
CA ARG A 394 -10.95 16.41 8.43
C ARG A 394 -11.20 16.88 7.00
N GLY A 395 -12.07 17.84 6.78
CA GLY A 395 -12.29 18.57 5.52
C GLY A 395 -11.70 19.96 5.61
#